data_a7aaf58e3ba7ce0cba4837ba8d1cc078
#
_entry.id   a7aaf58e3ba7ce0cba4837ba8d1cc078
#
_cell.length_a   1.000
_cell.length_b   1.000
_cell.length_c   1.000
_cell.angle_alpha   90.00
_cell.angle_beta   90.00
_cell.angle_gamma   90.00
#
_symmetry.space_group_name_H-M   'P 1'
#
loop_
_entity.id
_entity.type
_entity.pdbx_description
1 polymer ?
#
loop_
_entity_poly.entity_id
_entity_poly.type
_entity_poly.pdbx_seq_one_letter_code
_entity_poly.pdbx_strand_id
1 'polypeptide(L)'
;MCIRDRYCAFQLALGNMGTAGGGANIFRGHDNVQGATDFCILSHSLPGYYGLSAGAWKHWSRVWGEDYNWLKARFASLKGKDGKTKSLMNQKGIPVSRWIDGVLENKDNIEQPDNLKAMVFWGHAPNSQTRMKEMKVAMEKLDLMVVIDPYPTVSAVLSDKTDGVYLLPSTTQFETYGSVTASNRSLQWREKVIEPSFDSLPDHTIIYKFAKKFGFADRMFRQIK
;
A
#
# COMPACT_ATOMS: atom_id res chain seq x y z
N MET A 1 -5.39 12.16 -21.94
CA MET A 1 -6.68 11.56 -21.52
C MET A 1 -6.55 10.05 -21.61
N CYS A 2 -6.77 9.34 -20.51
CA CYS A 2 -6.63 7.89 -20.49
C CYS A 2 -7.87 7.18 -21.09
N ILE A 3 -7.75 5.90 -21.41
CA ILE A 3 -8.86 5.12 -21.99
C ILE A 3 -10.09 5.17 -21.08
N ARG A 4 -9.90 5.09 -19.77
CA ARG A 4 -11.00 5.16 -18.79
C ARG A 4 -11.76 6.48 -18.85
N ASP A 5 -11.05 7.61 -19.01
CA ASP A 5 -11.68 8.93 -19.13
C ASP A 5 -12.57 9.01 -20.37
N ARG A 6 -12.15 8.39 -21.47
CA ARG A 6 -12.94 8.31 -22.70
C ARG A 6 -14.23 7.53 -22.51
N TYR A 7 -14.17 6.39 -21.82
CA TYR A 7 -15.37 5.62 -21.49
C TYR A 7 -16.33 6.40 -20.60
N CYS A 8 -15.82 7.07 -19.56
CA CYS A 8 -16.66 7.91 -18.71
C CYS A 8 -17.26 9.08 -19.47
N ALA A 9 -16.51 9.77 -20.32
CA ALA A 9 -17.01 10.84 -21.17
C ALA A 9 -18.08 10.35 -22.14
N PHE A 10 -17.92 9.16 -22.72
CA PHE A 10 -18.90 8.55 -23.58
C PHE A 10 -20.20 8.23 -22.84
N GLN A 11 -20.13 7.66 -21.64
CA GLN A 11 -21.30 7.39 -20.81
C GLN A 11 -22.03 8.67 -20.40
N LEU A 12 -21.29 9.76 -20.13
CA LEU A 12 -21.87 11.08 -19.87
C LEU A 12 -22.60 11.63 -21.10
N ALA A 13 -21.97 11.55 -22.27
CA ALA A 13 -22.54 12.05 -23.52
C ALA A 13 -23.84 11.33 -23.91
N LEU A 14 -23.95 10.05 -23.56
CA LEU A 14 -25.14 9.24 -23.80
C LEU A 14 -26.23 9.38 -22.71
N GLY A 15 -25.98 10.17 -21.66
CA GLY A 15 -26.94 10.34 -20.56
C GLY A 15 -27.08 9.13 -19.63
N ASN A 16 -26.16 8.17 -19.70
CA ASN A 16 -26.21 6.94 -18.91
C ASN A 16 -25.78 7.11 -17.45
N MET A 17 -25.14 8.23 -17.11
CA MET A 17 -24.69 8.47 -15.74
C MET A 17 -25.85 8.90 -14.85
N GLY A 18 -26.03 8.20 -13.72
CA GLY A 18 -27.11 8.45 -12.77
C GLY A 18 -28.42 7.71 -13.08
N THR A 19 -28.49 6.94 -14.15
CA THR A 19 -29.64 6.07 -14.45
C THR A 19 -29.45 4.67 -13.85
N ALA A 20 -30.53 4.02 -13.43
CA ALA A 20 -30.48 2.67 -12.91
C ALA A 20 -29.94 1.69 -13.98
N GLY A 21 -28.91 0.93 -13.64
CA GLY A 21 -28.20 0.04 -14.56
C GLY A 21 -27.24 0.72 -15.53
N GLY A 22 -27.16 2.07 -15.51
CA GLY A 22 -26.25 2.84 -16.34
C GLY A 22 -24.94 3.20 -15.64
N GLY A 23 -24.07 3.90 -16.34
CA GLY A 23 -22.79 4.41 -15.84
C GLY A 23 -21.57 3.60 -16.25
N ALA A 24 -20.44 3.89 -15.64
CA ALA A 24 -19.18 3.18 -15.85
C ALA A 24 -18.88 2.27 -14.65
N ASN A 25 -19.00 0.97 -14.84
CA ASN A 25 -18.70 -0.03 -13.82
C ASN A 25 -17.33 -0.66 -14.11
N ILE A 26 -16.44 -0.57 -13.14
CA ILE A 26 -15.05 -1.08 -13.25
C ILE A 26 -14.92 -2.35 -12.41
N PHE A 27 -14.63 -3.48 -13.06
CA PHE A 27 -14.25 -4.71 -12.39
C PHE A 27 -12.84 -4.59 -11.85
N ARG A 28 -12.69 -4.67 -10.54
CA ARG A 28 -11.44 -4.39 -9.82
C ARG A 28 -10.61 -5.62 -9.52
N GLY A 29 -10.63 -6.64 -10.22
CA GLY A 29 -9.76 -7.82 -10.14
C GLY A 29 -9.80 -8.60 -8.83
N HIS A 30 -9.55 -7.97 -7.69
CA HIS A 30 -9.55 -8.60 -6.37
C HIS A 30 -10.71 -8.15 -5.51
N ASP A 31 -11.08 -8.96 -4.53
CA ASP A 31 -12.01 -8.58 -3.47
C ASP A 31 -11.42 -7.45 -2.61
N ASN A 32 -12.29 -6.66 -2.02
CA ASN A 32 -11.95 -5.51 -1.17
C ASN A 32 -11.08 -4.42 -1.80
N VAL A 33 -10.87 -4.38 -3.11
CA VAL A 33 -10.15 -3.26 -3.75
C VAL A 33 -10.88 -1.93 -3.50
N GLN A 34 -12.21 -1.94 -3.47
CA GLN A 34 -13.00 -0.75 -3.11
C GLN A 34 -12.69 -0.30 -1.67
N GLY A 35 -12.72 -1.20 -0.70
CA GLY A 35 -12.41 -0.89 0.69
C GLY A 35 -10.98 -0.40 0.87
N ALA A 36 -10.01 -1.07 0.26
CA ALA A 36 -8.61 -0.65 0.30
C ALA A 36 -8.41 0.76 -0.28
N THR A 37 -9.10 1.11 -1.36
CA THR A 37 -9.03 2.47 -1.93
C THR A 37 -9.80 3.51 -1.12
N ASP A 38 -10.90 3.16 -0.47
CA ASP A 38 -11.65 4.07 0.41
C ASP A 38 -10.82 4.44 1.65
N PHE A 39 -10.08 3.48 2.22
CA PHE A 39 -9.12 3.73 3.30
C PHE A 39 -7.78 4.27 2.81
N CYS A 40 -7.58 4.35 1.50
CA CYS A 40 -6.35 4.84 0.87
C CYS A 40 -5.08 4.15 1.38
N ILE A 41 -5.06 2.83 1.32
CA ILE A 41 -3.83 2.04 1.50
C ILE A 41 -2.95 2.23 0.26
N LEU A 42 -2.54 3.48 0.04
CA LEU A 42 -1.83 3.93 -1.16
C LEU A 42 -0.86 5.05 -0.78
N SER A 43 0.28 5.12 -1.46
CA SER A 43 1.30 6.15 -1.18
C SER A 43 0.91 7.56 -1.65
N HIS A 44 -0.11 7.71 -2.48
CA HIS A 44 -0.42 8.98 -3.17
C HIS A 44 -1.69 9.67 -2.69
N SER A 45 -2.36 9.12 -1.66
CA SER A 45 -3.57 9.72 -1.10
C SER A 45 -3.77 9.36 0.37
N LEU A 46 -4.62 10.13 1.03
CA LEU A 46 -5.09 9.94 2.39
C LEU A 46 -6.52 9.37 2.37
N PRO A 47 -7.04 8.80 3.47
CA PRO A 47 -8.38 8.24 3.52
C PRO A 47 -9.44 9.17 2.95
N GLY A 48 -10.48 8.62 2.31
CA GLY A 48 -11.52 9.40 1.65
C GLY A 48 -11.05 10.10 0.36
N TYR A 49 -10.00 9.59 -0.28
CA TYR A 49 -9.44 10.10 -1.55
C TYR A 49 -8.82 11.50 -1.46
N TYR A 50 -8.46 11.95 -0.25
CA TYR A 50 -7.71 13.19 -0.09
C TYR A 50 -6.31 13.06 -0.71
N GLY A 51 -5.89 14.07 -1.46
CA GLY A 51 -4.51 14.16 -1.95
C GLY A 51 -3.53 14.53 -0.83
N LEU A 52 -2.22 14.45 -1.12
CA LEU A 52 -1.15 14.72 -0.15
C LEU A 52 -0.87 16.23 0.05
N SER A 53 -1.87 17.08 -0.04
CA SER A 53 -1.72 18.51 0.21
C SER A 53 -1.57 18.81 1.71
N ALA A 54 -0.94 19.94 2.05
CA ALA A 54 -0.81 20.36 3.44
C ALA A 54 -2.17 20.52 4.14
N GLY A 55 -3.20 20.97 3.41
CA GLY A 55 -4.57 21.08 3.93
C GLY A 55 -5.17 19.73 4.28
N ALA A 56 -4.99 18.73 3.42
CA ALA A 56 -5.45 17.36 3.65
C ALA A 56 -4.74 16.73 4.86
N TRP A 57 -3.43 16.90 4.96
CA TRP A 57 -2.67 16.44 6.13
C TRP A 57 -3.10 17.10 7.43
N LYS A 58 -3.36 18.40 7.43
CA LYS A 58 -3.90 19.11 8.61
C LYS A 58 -5.29 18.59 9.00
N HIS A 59 -6.15 18.31 8.01
CA HIS A 59 -7.45 17.70 8.27
C HIS A 59 -7.31 16.35 8.96
N TRP A 60 -6.54 15.44 8.36
CA TRP A 60 -6.37 14.09 8.89
C TRP A 60 -5.60 14.06 10.22
N SER A 61 -4.64 14.97 10.43
CA SER A 61 -3.98 15.13 11.74
C SER A 61 -5.02 15.37 12.85
N ARG A 62 -5.98 16.27 12.62
CA ARG A 62 -7.06 16.53 13.57
C ARG A 62 -7.96 15.31 13.79
N VAL A 63 -8.33 14.61 12.72
CA VAL A 63 -9.14 13.39 12.80
C VAL A 63 -8.45 12.31 13.63
N TRP A 64 -7.16 12.13 13.43
CA TRP A 64 -6.34 11.17 14.18
C TRP A 64 -5.96 11.66 15.58
N GLY A 65 -6.25 12.94 15.91
CA GLY A 65 -5.86 13.57 17.15
C GLY A 65 -4.35 13.74 17.29
N GLU A 66 -3.65 14.00 16.16
CA GLU A 66 -2.20 14.15 16.10
C GLU A 66 -1.81 15.59 15.76
N ASP A 67 -0.65 16.03 16.26
CA ASP A 67 -0.08 17.32 15.88
C ASP A 67 0.49 17.26 14.46
N TYR A 68 0.07 18.21 13.61
CA TYR A 68 0.52 18.27 12.22
C TYR A 68 2.04 18.46 12.10
N ASN A 69 2.65 19.27 12.97
CA ASN A 69 4.09 19.53 12.88
C ASN A 69 4.88 18.30 13.36
N TRP A 70 4.35 17.58 14.33
CA TRP A 70 4.93 16.30 14.74
C TRP A 70 4.90 15.28 13.61
N LEU A 71 3.76 15.14 12.89
CA LEU A 71 3.68 14.28 11.71
C LEU A 71 4.66 14.72 10.63
N LYS A 72 4.68 16.01 10.33
CA LYS A 72 5.58 16.57 9.30
C LYS A 72 7.05 16.28 9.60
N ALA A 73 7.46 16.32 10.86
CA ALA A 73 8.83 16.05 11.28
C ALA A 73 9.26 14.58 11.10
N ARG A 74 8.32 13.66 10.85
CA ARG A 74 8.61 12.24 10.53
C ARG A 74 9.06 12.03 9.10
N PHE A 75 8.83 12.99 8.23
CA PHE A 75 9.17 12.87 6.82
C PHE A 75 10.46 13.62 6.49
N ALA A 76 11.35 12.97 5.77
CA ALA A 76 12.56 13.60 5.26
C ALA A 76 12.21 14.71 4.24
N SER A 77 13.17 15.61 4.04
CA SER A 77 13.07 16.65 3.03
C SER A 77 14.19 16.49 2.02
N LEU A 78 13.89 16.76 0.75
CA LEU A 78 14.82 16.71 -0.36
C LEU A 78 14.96 18.09 -1.00
N LYS A 79 16.16 18.39 -1.46
CA LYS A 79 16.41 19.50 -2.36
C LYS A 79 16.13 19.05 -3.79
N GLY A 80 15.05 19.56 -4.39
CA GLY A 80 14.70 19.22 -5.78
C GLY A 80 15.69 19.82 -6.78
N LYS A 81 15.64 19.37 -8.03
CA LYS A 81 16.44 19.90 -9.14
C LYS A 81 16.20 21.40 -9.39
N ASP A 82 15.02 21.88 -8.99
CA ASP A 82 14.64 23.29 -9.00
C ASP A 82 15.23 24.13 -7.83
N GLY A 83 16.08 23.52 -7.01
CA GLY A 83 16.70 24.14 -5.82
C GLY A 83 15.76 24.30 -4.62
N LYS A 84 14.48 23.98 -4.74
CA LYS A 84 13.50 24.10 -3.64
C LYS A 84 13.52 22.87 -2.75
N THR A 85 13.36 23.08 -1.45
CA THR A 85 13.21 21.99 -0.49
C THR A 85 11.76 21.47 -0.50
N LYS A 86 11.61 20.18 -0.75
CA LYS A 86 10.31 19.48 -0.79
C LYS A 86 10.28 18.45 0.33
N SER A 87 9.24 18.45 1.14
CA SER A 87 8.99 17.41 2.13
C SER A 87 8.45 16.15 1.43
N LEU A 88 8.97 14.98 1.79
CA LEU A 88 8.46 13.70 1.31
C LEU A 88 7.02 13.42 1.76
N MET A 89 6.53 14.12 2.78
CA MET A 89 5.13 14.08 3.20
C MET A 89 4.14 14.39 2.05
N ASN A 90 4.57 15.21 1.10
CA ASN A 90 3.76 15.63 -0.04
C ASN A 90 4.13 14.91 -1.35
N GLN A 91 4.98 13.89 -1.28
CA GLN A 91 5.44 13.12 -2.43
C GLN A 91 4.78 11.75 -2.47
N LYS A 92 4.55 11.27 -3.68
CA LYS A 92 3.86 9.98 -3.91
C LYS A 92 4.75 8.75 -3.72
N GLY A 93 6.05 8.95 -3.47
CA GLY A 93 7.03 7.88 -3.43
C GLY A 93 7.41 7.35 -4.82
N ILE A 94 8.13 6.24 -4.83
CA ILE A 94 8.55 5.55 -6.07
C ILE A 94 7.38 4.67 -6.55
N PRO A 95 6.97 4.75 -7.83
CA PRO A 95 5.96 3.86 -8.37
C PRO A 95 6.36 2.38 -8.24
N VAL A 96 5.39 1.51 -8.02
CA VAL A 96 5.63 0.07 -7.87
C VAL A 96 6.36 -0.55 -9.06
N SER A 97 6.18 -0.03 -10.28
CA SER A 97 6.91 -0.46 -11.48
C SER A 97 8.39 -0.03 -11.49
N ARG A 98 8.80 0.85 -10.59
CA ARG A 98 10.15 1.43 -10.51
C ARG A 98 10.87 1.21 -9.18
N TRP A 99 10.36 0.37 -8.29
CA TRP A 99 11.05 0.07 -7.05
C TRP A 99 12.44 -0.56 -7.31
N ILE A 100 12.58 -1.30 -8.41
CA ILE A 100 13.85 -1.87 -8.88
C ILE A 100 14.88 -0.76 -9.07
N ASP A 101 14.50 0.32 -9.75
CA ASP A 101 15.34 1.51 -9.94
C ASP A 101 15.67 2.15 -8.59
N GLY A 102 14.70 2.13 -7.66
CA GLY A 102 14.90 2.58 -6.28
C GLY A 102 16.02 1.86 -5.52
N VAL A 103 16.32 0.63 -5.91
CA VAL A 103 17.44 -0.17 -5.36
C VAL A 103 18.72 -0.01 -6.19
N LEU A 104 18.60 -0.09 -7.51
CA LEU A 104 19.75 -0.28 -8.42
C LEU A 104 20.34 1.03 -8.94
N GLU A 105 19.53 2.09 -9.08
CA GLU A 105 20.00 3.35 -9.64
C GLU A 105 20.58 4.29 -8.58
N ASN A 106 21.29 5.32 -9.04
CA ASN A 106 21.76 6.39 -8.16
C ASN A 106 20.55 7.12 -7.55
N LYS A 107 20.63 7.39 -6.24
CA LYS A 107 19.57 8.07 -5.47
C LYS A 107 19.16 9.43 -6.04
N ASP A 108 20.07 10.14 -6.67
CA ASP A 108 19.80 11.45 -7.27
C ASP A 108 18.89 11.31 -8.52
N ASN A 109 19.01 10.21 -9.25
CA ASN A 109 18.16 9.91 -10.41
C ASN A 109 16.72 9.56 -10.00
N ILE A 110 16.56 8.93 -8.84
CA ILE A 110 15.26 8.53 -8.29
C ILE A 110 14.63 9.60 -7.38
N GLU A 111 15.33 10.71 -7.15
CA GLU A 111 14.88 11.82 -6.28
C GLU A 111 14.48 11.33 -4.88
N GLN A 112 15.32 10.50 -4.26
CA GLN A 112 15.13 9.96 -2.92
C GLN A 112 16.33 10.29 -2.03
N PRO A 113 16.15 10.33 -0.68
CA PRO A 113 17.25 10.61 0.24
C PRO A 113 18.32 9.51 0.24
N ASP A 114 17.92 8.29 -0.04
CA ASP A 114 18.78 7.11 -0.14
C ASP A 114 18.14 6.05 -1.04
N ASN A 115 18.89 5.02 -1.42
CA ASN A 115 18.36 3.86 -2.10
C ASN A 115 17.46 3.02 -1.16
N LEU A 116 16.57 2.23 -1.73
CA LEU A 116 15.77 1.27 -0.98
C LEU A 116 16.67 0.17 -0.40
N LYS A 117 16.62 0.00 0.92
CA LYS A 117 17.39 -1.01 1.68
C LYS A 117 16.50 -2.11 2.25
N ALA A 118 15.24 -1.79 2.49
CA ALA A 118 14.27 -2.73 3.04
C ALA A 118 13.01 -2.78 2.17
N MET A 119 12.44 -3.98 2.01
CA MET A 119 11.22 -4.20 1.24
C MET A 119 10.31 -5.14 1.99
N VAL A 120 9.04 -4.79 2.07
CA VAL A 120 7.98 -5.66 2.58
C VAL A 120 7.04 -6.01 1.43
N PHE A 121 7.00 -7.27 1.06
CA PHE A 121 6.01 -7.80 0.12
C PHE A 121 4.84 -8.36 0.94
N TRP A 122 3.72 -7.71 0.85
CA TRP A 122 2.53 -8.07 1.60
C TRP A 122 1.39 -8.47 0.67
N GLY A 123 1.07 -9.76 0.64
CA GLY A 123 0.06 -10.30 -0.27
C GLY A 123 0.36 -9.97 -1.73
N HIS A 124 1.63 -9.96 -2.13
CA HIS A 124 2.06 -9.50 -3.44
C HIS A 124 3.01 -10.47 -4.11
N ALA A 125 2.63 -10.94 -5.29
CA ALA A 125 3.49 -11.78 -6.14
C ALA A 125 4.08 -10.93 -7.28
N PRO A 126 5.37 -10.62 -7.25
CA PRO A 126 6.01 -9.71 -8.22
C PRO A 126 6.11 -10.27 -9.64
N ASN A 127 5.81 -11.55 -9.85
CA ASN A 127 5.80 -12.18 -11.18
C ASN A 127 4.77 -11.57 -12.16
N SER A 128 3.82 -10.78 -11.65
CA SER A 128 2.90 -9.99 -12.47
C SER A 128 3.51 -8.69 -13.00
N GLN A 129 4.73 -8.37 -12.59
CA GLN A 129 5.45 -7.18 -13.03
C GLN A 129 6.46 -7.52 -14.13
N THR A 130 6.91 -6.49 -14.84
CA THR A 130 7.99 -6.59 -15.83
C THR A 130 9.36 -6.59 -15.14
N ARG A 131 10.42 -6.90 -15.91
CA ARG A 131 11.82 -6.78 -15.47
C ARG A 131 12.23 -7.80 -14.40
N MET A 132 11.76 -9.05 -14.51
CA MET A 132 12.05 -10.13 -13.56
C MET A 132 13.55 -10.35 -13.28
N LYS A 133 14.40 -10.27 -14.30
CA LYS A 133 15.86 -10.46 -14.14
C LYS A 133 16.48 -9.37 -13.26
N GLU A 134 16.11 -8.12 -13.52
CA GLU A 134 16.57 -6.97 -12.72
C GLU A 134 15.97 -6.99 -11.31
N MET A 135 14.74 -7.48 -11.19
CA MET A 135 14.07 -7.67 -9.91
C MET A 135 14.83 -8.64 -9.01
N LYS A 136 15.30 -9.77 -9.54
CA LYS A 136 16.15 -10.70 -8.80
C LYS A 136 17.40 -10.00 -8.27
N VAL A 137 18.11 -9.26 -9.11
CA VAL A 137 19.30 -8.50 -8.73
C VAL A 137 18.99 -7.43 -7.68
N ALA A 138 17.84 -6.75 -7.79
CA ALA A 138 17.41 -5.77 -6.81
C ALA A 138 17.12 -6.41 -5.44
N MET A 139 16.43 -7.56 -5.42
CA MET A 139 16.16 -8.31 -4.19
C MET A 139 17.44 -8.72 -3.48
N GLU A 140 18.46 -9.17 -4.22
CA GLU A 140 19.74 -9.58 -3.67
C GLU A 140 20.50 -8.43 -3.00
N LYS A 141 20.26 -7.19 -3.44
CA LYS A 141 20.90 -5.98 -2.88
C LYS A 141 20.19 -5.37 -1.67
N LEU A 142 18.97 -5.81 -1.35
CA LEU A 142 18.26 -5.34 -0.17
C LEU A 142 18.97 -5.83 1.11
N ASP A 143 19.02 -4.99 2.14
CA ASP A 143 19.51 -5.38 3.46
C ASP A 143 18.45 -6.25 4.18
N LEU A 144 17.18 -5.95 3.96
CA LEU A 144 16.06 -6.63 4.59
C LEU A 144 14.94 -6.88 3.58
N MET A 145 14.47 -8.11 3.53
CA MET A 145 13.29 -8.51 2.77
C MET A 145 12.31 -9.27 3.67
N VAL A 146 11.08 -8.78 3.76
CA VAL A 146 10.01 -9.42 4.52
C VAL A 146 8.90 -9.81 3.56
N VAL A 147 8.50 -11.06 3.56
CA VAL A 147 7.39 -11.57 2.75
C VAL A 147 6.27 -12.00 3.68
N ILE A 148 5.11 -11.42 3.54
CA ILE A 148 3.92 -11.71 4.33
C ILE A 148 2.85 -12.23 3.38
N ASP A 149 2.56 -13.52 3.46
CA ASP A 149 1.65 -14.17 2.53
C ASP A 149 1.12 -15.47 3.16
N PRO A 150 -0.11 -15.92 2.84
CA PRO A 150 -0.59 -17.23 3.26
C PRO A 150 0.22 -18.41 2.69
N TYR A 151 0.87 -18.21 1.55
CA TYR A 151 1.69 -19.24 0.88
C TYR A 151 3.04 -18.66 0.44
N PRO A 152 4.10 -19.47 0.35
CA PRO A 152 5.35 -19.06 -0.28
C PRO A 152 5.09 -18.73 -1.76
N THR A 153 5.09 -17.46 -2.08
CA THR A 153 4.89 -16.95 -3.45
C THR A 153 6.22 -16.71 -4.14
N VAL A 154 6.16 -16.23 -5.38
CA VAL A 154 7.36 -15.84 -6.14
C VAL A 154 8.21 -14.81 -5.39
N SER A 155 7.60 -13.98 -4.54
CA SER A 155 8.35 -13.06 -3.68
C SER A 155 9.35 -13.77 -2.76
N ALA A 156 9.03 -14.97 -2.32
CA ALA A 156 9.87 -15.76 -1.40
C ALA A 156 11.01 -16.51 -2.11
N VAL A 157 10.86 -16.82 -3.40
CA VAL A 157 11.75 -17.76 -4.10
C VAL A 157 12.43 -17.17 -5.35
N LEU A 158 12.14 -15.95 -5.74
CA LEU A 158 12.71 -15.34 -6.93
C LEU A 158 14.22 -15.05 -6.79
N SER A 159 14.65 -14.68 -5.59
CA SER A 159 16.04 -14.36 -5.26
C SER A 159 16.68 -15.52 -4.53
N ASP A 160 17.98 -15.73 -4.74
CA ASP A 160 18.78 -16.70 -3.99
C ASP A 160 19.25 -16.15 -2.63
N LYS A 161 18.83 -14.93 -2.28
CA LYS A 161 19.14 -14.28 -1.00
C LYS A 161 18.53 -15.06 0.17
N THR A 162 19.36 -15.39 1.14
CA THR A 162 18.96 -16.08 2.39
C THR A 162 19.17 -15.22 3.63
N ASP A 163 20.13 -14.31 3.59
CA ASP A 163 20.40 -13.41 4.71
C ASP A 163 19.47 -12.19 4.67
N GLY A 164 18.95 -11.80 5.84
CA GLY A 164 18.01 -10.69 5.94
C GLY A 164 16.63 -10.95 5.29
N VAL A 165 16.24 -12.21 5.10
CA VAL A 165 14.94 -12.62 4.55
C VAL A 165 14.08 -13.24 5.63
N TYR A 166 12.85 -12.74 5.76
CA TYR A 166 11.85 -13.24 6.71
C TYR A 166 10.55 -13.56 5.99
N LEU A 167 10.10 -14.80 6.14
CA LEU A 167 8.81 -15.27 5.65
C LEU A 167 7.85 -15.33 6.83
N LEU A 168 6.80 -14.51 6.80
CA LEU A 168 5.80 -14.44 7.87
C LEU A 168 4.47 -14.96 7.32
N PRO A 169 3.96 -16.09 7.84
CA PRO A 169 2.70 -16.62 7.36
C PRO A 169 1.53 -15.75 7.82
N SER A 170 0.70 -15.30 6.88
CA SER A 170 -0.59 -14.67 7.16
C SER A 170 -1.73 -15.68 7.01
N THR A 171 -2.85 -15.41 7.67
CA THR A 171 -4.06 -16.23 7.55
C THR A 171 -4.71 -16.05 6.18
N THR A 172 -5.38 -17.09 5.73
CA THR A 172 -6.31 -17.01 4.60
C THR A 172 -7.61 -16.31 5.03
N GLN A 173 -8.44 -15.97 4.05
CA GLN A 173 -9.75 -15.37 4.31
C GLN A 173 -10.71 -16.26 5.12
N PHE A 174 -10.50 -17.57 5.15
CA PHE A 174 -11.33 -18.53 5.90
C PHE A 174 -10.92 -18.64 7.37
N GLU A 175 -9.73 -18.19 7.71
CA GLU A 175 -9.11 -18.30 9.02
C GLU A 175 -9.25 -17.01 9.86
N THR A 176 -9.96 -16.01 9.36
CA THR A 176 -10.12 -14.72 10.04
C THR A 176 -11.48 -14.10 9.77
N TYR A 177 -11.92 -13.24 10.69
CA TYR A 177 -13.09 -12.38 10.51
C TYR A 177 -12.72 -11.17 9.64
N GLY A 178 -13.70 -10.63 8.96
CA GLY A 178 -13.48 -9.40 8.25
C GLY A 178 -14.65 -8.97 7.37
N SER A 179 -14.49 -7.79 6.82
CA SER A 179 -15.42 -7.26 5.83
C SER A 179 -14.70 -6.97 4.53
N VAL A 180 -15.42 -7.06 3.44
CA VAL A 180 -14.99 -6.63 2.12
C VAL A 180 -16.00 -5.65 1.54
N THR A 181 -15.52 -4.62 0.88
CA THR A 181 -16.38 -3.66 0.19
C THR A 181 -16.37 -3.96 -1.30
N ALA A 182 -17.52 -4.29 -1.84
CA ALA A 182 -17.70 -4.49 -3.27
C ALA A 182 -17.63 -3.17 -4.06
N SER A 183 -17.45 -3.24 -5.37
CA SER A 183 -17.34 -2.06 -6.25
C SER A 183 -18.58 -1.15 -6.21
N ASN A 184 -19.76 -1.70 -5.90
CA ASN A 184 -20.99 -0.94 -5.67
C ASN A 184 -21.07 -0.33 -4.25
N ARG A 185 -20.00 -0.45 -3.45
CA ARG A 185 -19.90 0.00 -2.04
C ARG A 185 -20.83 -0.71 -1.06
N SER A 186 -21.33 -1.88 -1.39
CA SER A 186 -21.94 -2.75 -0.38
C SER A 186 -20.86 -3.39 0.48
N LEU A 187 -21.06 -3.34 1.79
CA LEU A 187 -20.18 -3.99 2.77
C LEU A 187 -20.69 -5.42 2.98
N GLN A 188 -19.79 -6.37 2.82
CA GLN A 188 -20.04 -7.79 3.04
C GLN A 188 -19.19 -8.26 4.21
N TRP A 189 -19.84 -8.77 5.25
CA TRP A 189 -19.16 -9.40 6.37
C TRP A 189 -18.90 -10.87 6.09
N ARG A 190 -17.79 -11.39 6.59
CA ARG A 190 -17.49 -12.82 6.59
C ARG A 190 -17.05 -13.28 7.96
N GLU A 191 -17.50 -14.47 8.32
CA GLU A 191 -17.13 -15.15 9.55
C GLU A 191 -15.89 -16.01 9.31
N LYS A 192 -15.14 -16.22 10.37
CA LYS A 192 -14.09 -17.24 10.40
C LYS A 192 -14.71 -18.62 10.32
N VAL A 193 -14.20 -19.47 9.44
CA VAL A 193 -14.70 -20.82 9.17
C VAL A 193 -13.85 -21.87 9.86
N ILE A 194 -12.53 -21.68 9.88
CA ILE A 194 -11.55 -22.57 10.48
C ILE A 194 -10.56 -21.77 11.32
N GLU A 195 -9.87 -22.44 12.25
CA GLU A 195 -8.79 -21.83 13.00
C GLU A 195 -7.56 -21.63 12.11
N PRO A 196 -6.74 -20.57 12.40
CA PRO A 196 -5.49 -20.36 11.69
C PRO A 196 -4.60 -21.58 11.70
N SER A 197 -4.05 -21.91 10.53
CA SER A 197 -3.14 -23.03 10.37
C SER A 197 -1.72 -22.63 10.76
N PHE A 198 -1.00 -23.53 11.42
CA PHE A 198 0.39 -23.31 11.86
C PHE A 198 0.55 -22.04 12.69
N ASP A 199 1.64 -21.30 12.47
CA ASP A 199 1.94 -20.02 13.12
C ASP A 199 1.37 -18.82 12.36
N SER A 200 0.39 -19.01 11.47
CA SER A 200 -0.20 -17.94 10.70
C SER A 200 -0.99 -16.96 11.57
N LEU A 201 -0.91 -15.68 11.24
CA LEU A 201 -1.59 -14.62 11.96
C LEU A 201 -2.40 -13.75 11.00
N PRO A 202 -3.57 -13.24 11.43
CA PRO A 202 -4.29 -12.24 10.66
C PRO A 202 -3.46 -10.99 10.42
N ASP A 203 -3.61 -10.37 9.25
CA ASP A 203 -2.84 -9.18 8.83
C ASP A 203 -2.89 -8.07 9.88
N HIS A 204 -4.05 -7.78 10.46
CA HIS A 204 -4.18 -6.75 11.50
C HIS A 204 -3.39 -7.09 12.77
N THR A 205 -3.25 -8.38 13.11
CA THR A 205 -2.42 -8.83 14.24
C THR A 205 -0.94 -8.63 13.92
N ILE A 206 -0.52 -8.93 12.68
CA ILE A 206 0.85 -8.71 12.23
C ILE A 206 1.18 -7.21 12.29
N ILE A 207 0.29 -6.35 11.78
CA ILE A 207 0.45 -4.88 11.84
C ILE A 207 0.60 -4.41 13.30
N TYR A 208 -0.24 -4.91 14.20
CA TYR A 208 -0.18 -4.55 15.62
C TYR A 208 1.14 -4.99 16.27
N LYS A 209 1.64 -6.20 15.95
CA LYS A 209 2.94 -6.66 16.43
C LYS A 209 4.10 -5.78 15.92
N PHE A 210 4.08 -5.37 14.66
CA PHE A 210 5.04 -4.40 14.13
C PHE A 210 4.95 -3.07 14.87
N ALA A 211 3.73 -2.53 15.05
CA ALA A 211 3.53 -1.28 15.77
C ALA A 211 4.09 -1.32 17.20
N LYS A 212 3.91 -2.45 17.90
CA LYS A 212 4.52 -2.66 19.23
C LYS A 212 6.04 -2.67 19.18
N LYS A 213 6.62 -3.38 18.23
CA LYS A 213 8.08 -3.44 18.06
C LYS A 213 8.69 -2.09 17.72
N PHE A 214 8.00 -1.29 16.92
CA PHE A 214 8.42 0.08 16.60
C PHE A 214 8.07 1.11 17.67
N GLY A 215 7.37 0.72 18.74
CA GLY A 215 7.08 1.59 19.89
C GLY A 215 5.99 2.63 19.67
N PHE A 216 5.08 2.45 18.72
CA PHE A 216 3.97 3.39 18.46
C PHE A 216 2.57 2.77 18.58
N ALA A 217 2.46 1.51 19.03
CA ALA A 217 1.17 0.82 19.10
C ALA A 217 0.15 1.57 19.97
N ASP A 218 0.53 1.98 21.17
CA ASP A 218 -0.37 2.65 22.12
C ASP A 218 -0.88 3.99 21.58
N ARG A 219 -0.08 4.65 20.74
CA ARG A 219 -0.48 5.90 20.10
C ARG A 219 -1.41 5.65 18.91
N MET A 220 -1.16 4.62 18.12
CA MET A 220 -1.89 4.33 16.90
C MET A 220 -3.23 3.64 17.18
N PHE A 221 -3.28 2.76 18.17
CA PHE A 221 -4.45 1.93 18.49
C PHE A 221 -5.20 2.37 19.76
N ARG A 222 -4.99 3.57 20.23
CA ARG A 222 -5.56 4.09 21.51
C ARG A 222 -7.09 4.09 21.56
N GLN A 223 -7.77 4.08 20.42
CA GLN A 223 -9.23 4.08 20.33
C GLN A 223 -9.82 2.67 20.06
N ILE A 224 -8.97 1.67 19.92
CA ILE A 224 -9.40 0.28 19.76
C ILE A 224 -9.43 -0.35 21.15
N LYS A 225 -10.62 -0.77 21.57
CA LYS A 225 -10.86 -1.44 22.86
C LYS A 225 -10.87 -2.95 22.67
#